data_2a9ce21b63e920b2c517b6705c692dc2
#
_entry.id   2a9ce21b63e920b2c517b6705c692dc2
#
_cell.length_a   1.000
_cell.length_b   1.000
_cell.length_c   1.000
_cell.angle_alpha   90.00
_cell.angle_beta   90.00
_cell.angle_gamma   90.00
#
_symmetry.space_group_name_H-M   'P 1'
#
loop_
_entity.id
_entity.type
_entity.pdbx_description
1 polymer ?
#
loop_
_entity_poly.entity_id
_entity_poly.type
_entity_poly.pdbx_seq_one_letter_code
_entity_poly.pdbx_strand_id
1 'polypeptide(L)'
;MNKEFLGKIEAFLLMPIILLYYFLLPRHIVNLIISDIRVSEIKKVSFWSFAYNFSIHEDFRSTVYIRLGVRRIFVSWIKPGAKCFYNLTPHYGHSLFIQHGFATIIYAKSIGHHFFVNQQVTIGFGGDGNPTIGNNVSVRAGAKIIGNVTIGDDVIIGANAVVIKDVPSHSVVVGVPGRIIKKRNFMNESWKRVDIKL
;
A
#
# COMPACT_ATOMS: atom_id res chain seq x y z
N MET A 1 -17.70 -19.32 -17.49
CA MET A 1 -18.50 -18.33 -16.73
C MET A 1 -17.65 -17.09 -16.53
N ASN A 2 -18.15 -15.88 -16.84
CA ASN A 2 -17.35 -14.66 -16.79
C ASN A 2 -16.95 -14.32 -15.33
N LYS A 3 -15.65 -14.02 -15.09
CA LYS A 3 -15.09 -13.69 -13.77
C LYS A 3 -15.84 -12.52 -13.09
N GLU A 4 -16.31 -11.57 -13.91
CA GLU A 4 -17.11 -10.43 -13.45
C GLU A 4 -18.49 -10.84 -12.91
N PHE A 5 -19.16 -11.79 -13.59
CA PHE A 5 -20.46 -12.31 -13.16
C PHE A 5 -20.36 -13.08 -11.85
N LEU A 6 -19.34 -13.94 -11.72
CA LEU A 6 -19.04 -14.65 -10.47
C LEU A 6 -18.78 -13.68 -9.31
N GLY A 7 -18.01 -12.62 -9.54
CA GLY A 7 -17.74 -11.63 -8.51
C GLY A 7 -18.99 -10.88 -8.04
N LYS A 8 -19.96 -10.64 -8.91
CA LYS A 8 -21.26 -10.04 -8.52
C LYS A 8 -22.07 -10.98 -7.64
N ILE A 9 -22.10 -12.27 -7.95
CA ILE A 9 -22.77 -13.29 -7.12
C ILE A 9 -22.11 -13.39 -5.75
N GLU A 10 -20.79 -13.51 -5.70
CA GLU A 10 -20.05 -13.55 -4.43
C GLU A 10 -20.26 -12.28 -3.59
N ALA A 11 -20.23 -11.10 -4.22
CA ALA A 11 -20.51 -9.83 -3.54
C ALA A 11 -21.89 -9.82 -2.90
N PHE A 12 -22.89 -10.36 -3.60
CA PHE A 12 -24.25 -10.49 -3.09
C PHE A 12 -24.33 -11.45 -1.89
N LEU A 13 -23.69 -12.61 -1.99
CA LEU A 13 -23.67 -13.62 -0.92
C LEU A 13 -22.91 -13.16 0.33
N LEU A 14 -21.84 -12.38 0.16
CA LEU A 14 -21.04 -11.84 1.26
C LEU A 14 -21.63 -10.55 1.87
N MET A 15 -22.64 -9.97 1.21
CA MET A 15 -23.24 -8.69 1.63
C MET A 15 -23.68 -8.67 3.10
N PRO A 16 -24.39 -9.65 3.65
CA PRO A 16 -24.84 -9.61 5.05
C PRO A 16 -23.63 -9.52 6.02
N ILE A 17 -22.58 -10.25 5.74
CA ILE A 17 -21.36 -10.28 6.58
C ILE A 17 -20.63 -8.93 6.48
N ILE A 18 -20.49 -8.39 5.28
CA ILE A 18 -19.84 -7.09 5.04
C ILE A 18 -20.62 -5.96 5.70
N LEU A 19 -21.96 -5.99 5.63
CA LEU A 19 -22.82 -5.00 6.31
C LEU A 19 -22.67 -5.08 7.82
N LEU A 20 -22.76 -6.27 8.39
CA LEU A 20 -22.56 -6.46 9.83
C LEU A 20 -21.21 -5.89 10.26
N TYR A 21 -20.15 -6.20 9.53
CA TYR A 21 -18.81 -5.67 9.79
C TYR A 21 -18.75 -4.15 9.68
N TYR A 22 -19.36 -3.55 8.65
CA TYR A 22 -19.41 -2.11 8.46
C TYR A 22 -20.04 -1.39 9.66
N PHE A 23 -21.09 -1.96 10.25
CA PHE A 23 -21.74 -1.40 11.43
C PHE A 23 -20.94 -1.61 12.72
N LEU A 24 -20.18 -2.69 12.82
CA LEU A 24 -19.38 -3.02 14.00
C LEU A 24 -17.99 -2.35 14.00
N LEU A 25 -17.52 -1.87 12.87
CA LEU A 25 -16.20 -1.24 12.77
C LEU A 25 -16.22 0.19 13.32
N PRO A 26 -15.15 0.60 14.05
CA PRO A 26 -14.94 1.97 14.44
C PRO A 26 -14.95 2.91 13.22
N ARG A 27 -15.59 4.05 13.34
CA ARG A 27 -15.74 5.03 12.23
C ARG A 27 -14.41 5.46 11.61
N HIS A 28 -13.33 5.59 12.42
CA HIS A 28 -12.02 5.93 11.88
C HIS A 28 -11.47 4.86 10.91
N ILE A 29 -11.66 3.56 11.18
CA ILE A 29 -11.26 2.46 10.28
C ILE A 29 -12.06 2.52 8.97
N VAL A 30 -13.38 2.74 9.07
CA VAL A 30 -14.23 2.90 7.89
C VAL A 30 -13.76 4.06 7.02
N ASN A 31 -13.42 5.20 7.62
CA ASN A 31 -12.92 6.37 6.90
C ASN A 31 -11.57 6.09 6.21
N LEU A 32 -10.68 5.33 6.85
CA LEU A 32 -9.41 4.90 6.22
C LEU A 32 -9.66 4.01 5.01
N ILE A 33 -10.54 3.02 5.13
CA ILE A 33 -10.91 2.13 4.00
C ILE A 33 -11.53 2.95 2.86
N ILE A 34 -12.41 3.91 3.15
CA ILE A 34 -12.98 4.81 2.15
C ILE A 34 -11.89 5.65 1.46
N SER A 35 -10.89 6.14 2.20
CA SER A 35 -9.78 6.89 1.62
C SER A 35 -8.94 6.03 0.67
N ASP A 36 -8.74 4.75 1.00
CA ASP A 36 -8.00 3.79 0.17
C ASP A 36 -8.77 3.44 -1.11
N ILE A 37 -10.10 3.34 -1.03
CA ILE A 37 -10.96 3.14 -2.21
C ILE A 37 -10.83 4.30 -3.19
N ARG A 38 -10.75 5.54 -2.70
CA ARG A 38 -10.69 6.73 -3.55
C ARG A 38 -9.41 6.85 -4.38
N VAL A 39 -8.31 6.28 -3.93
CA VAL A 39 -7.04 6.25 -4.69
C VAL A 39 -6.91 5.02 -5.57
N SER A 40 -7.73 3.99 -5.33
CA SER A 40 -7.89 2.89 -6.27
C SER A 40 -8.73 3.38 -7.47
N GLU A 41 -8.64 2.72 -8.61
CA GLU A 41 -9.36 3.09 -9.85
C GLU A 41 -10.90 3.00 -9.72
N ILE A 42 -11.43 2.90 -8.52
CA ILE A 42 -12.86 2.76 -8.22
C ILE A 42 -13.53 4.13 -8.32
N LYS A 43 -14.19 4.39 -9.44
CA LYS A 43 -14.82 5.68 -9.76
C LYS A 43 -15.99 6.10 -8.84
N LYS A 44 -16.63 5.16 -8.15
CA LYS A 44 -17.74 5.45 -7.21
C LYS A 44 -17.56 4.67 -5.93
N VAL A 45 -17.46 5.38 -4.80
CA VAL A 45 -17.48 4.78 -3.48
C VAL A 45 -18.94 4.49 -3.10
N SER A 46 -19.32 3.23 -3.25
CA SER A 46 -20.62 2.72 -2.80
C SER A 46 -20.41 1.39 -2.08
N PHE A 47 -21.38 0.99 -1.27
CA PHE A 47 -21.34 -0.32 -0.63
C PHE A 47 -21.18 -1.46 -1.66
N TRP A 48 -21.87 -1.37 -2.80
CA TRP A 48 -21.76 -2.35 -3.87
C TRP A 48 -20.37 -2.39 -4.52
N SER A 49 -19.76 -1.23 -4.76
CA SER A 49 -18.41 -1.18 -5.30
C SER A 49 -17.41 -1.75 -4.30
N PHE A 50 -17.59 -1.51 -3.00
CA PHE A 50 -16.78 -2.13 -1.97
C PHE A 50 -16.91 -3.67 -1.98
N ALA A 51 -18.14 -4.20 -1.90
CA ALA A 51 -18.40 -5.64 -1.87
C ALA A 51 -17.87 -6.34 -3.12
N TYR A 52 -18.07 -5.76 -4.30
CA TYR A 52 -17.57 -6.27 -5.57
C TYR A 52 -16.04 -6.31 -5.61
N ASN A 53 -15.37 -5.21 -5.26
CA ASN A 53 -13.90 -5.16 -5.26
C ASN A 53 -13.30 -6.08 -4.19
N PHE A 54 -13.93 -6.19 -3.02
CA PHE A 54 -13.53 -7.14 -2.00
C PHE A 54 -13.64 -8.59 -2.49
N SER A 55 -14.64 -8.91 -3.31
CA SER A 55 -14.84 -10.25 -3.86
C SER A 55 -13.82 -10.62 -4.94
N ILE A 56 -13.44 -9.67 -5.81
CA ILE A 56 -12.61 -9.95 -6.98
C ILE A 56 -11.12 -9.66 -6.77
N HIS A 57 -10.79 -8.52 -6.12
CA HIS A 57 -9.42 -8.02 -6.06
C HIS A 57 -8.71 -8.40 -4.76
N GLU A 58 -7.72 -9.30 -4.86
CA GLU A 58 -6.91 -9.74 -3.72
C GLU A 58 -6.12 -8.60 -3.09
N ASP A 59 -5.64 -7.66 -3.90
CA ASP A 59 -4.88 -6.50 -3.45
C ASP A 59 -5.75 -5.57 -2.60
N PHE A 60 -7.00 -5.36 -3.05
CA PHE A 60 -7.98 -4.59 -2.29
C PHE A 60 -8.31 -5.26 -0.96
N ARG A 61 -8.50 -6.58 -0.92
CA ARG A 61 -8.68 -7.33 0.34
C ARG A 61 -7.48 -7.16 1.26
N SER A 62 -6.27 -7.21 0.73
CA SER A 62 -5.04 -7.01 1.51
C SER A 62 -5.00 -5.64 2.16
N THR A 63 -5.37 -4.59 1.44
CA THR A 63 -5.48 -3.23 1.98
C THR A 63 -6.52 -3.18 3.10
N VAL A 64 -7.70 -3.76 2.90
CA VAL A 64 -8.74 -3.85 3.94
C VAL A 64 -8.22 -4.60 5.17
N TYR A 65 -7.51 -5.71 4.99
CA TYR A 65 -6.97 -6.50 6.10
C TYR A 65 -5.88 -5.77 6.89
N ILE A 66 -5.08 -4.93 6.25
CA ILE A 66 -4.15 -4.02 6.93
C ILE A 66 -4.94 -3.08 7.86
N ARG A 67 -6.01 -2.46 7.38
CA ARG A 67 -6.84 -1.54 8.17
C ARG A 67 -7.55 -2.21 9.32
N LEU A 68 -7.95 -3.46 9.15
CA LEU A 68 -8.61 -4.25 10.19
C LEU A 68 -7.62 -4.69 11.30
N GLY A 69 -6.33 -4.80 10.99
CA GLY A 69 -5.32 -5.30 11.93
C GLY A 69 -5.69 -6.68 12.48
N VAL A 70 -5.72 -6.86 13.79
CA VAL A 70 -6.07 -8.14 14.42
C VAL A 70 -7.52 -8.57 14.14
N ARG A 71 -8.43 -7.63 13.88
CA ARG A 71 -9.84 -7.91 13.59
C ARG A 71 -10.02 -8.69 12.27
N ARG A 72 -9.01 -8.72 11.40
CA ARG A 72 -9.03 -9.53 10.17
C ARG A 72 -9.28 -11.02 10.42
N ILE A 73 -8.94 -11.53 11.61
CA ILE A 73 -9.15 -12.94 11.99
C ILE A 73 -10.60 -13.37 11.75
N PHE A 74 -11.57 -12.47 11.94
CA PHE A 74 -12.98 -12.78 11.77
C PHE A 74 -13.46 -12.83 10.31
N VAL A 75 -12.66 -12.35 9.34
CA VAL A 75 -13.08 -12.29 7.92
C VAL A 75 -12.05 -12.87 6.94
N SER A 76 -10.78 -12.98 7.31
CA SER A 76 -9.73 -13.46 6.40
C SER A 76 -9.86 -14.93 6.00
N TRP A 77 -10.58 -15.72 6.77
CA TRP A 77 -10.90 -17.12 6.46
C TRP A 77 -11.95 -17.25 5.34
N ILE A 78 -12.79 -16.23 5.14
CA ILE A 78 -13.82 -16.23 4.09
C ILE A 78 -13.16 -16.12 2.72
N LYS A 79 -12.18 -15.23 2.60
CA LYS A 79 -11.45 -15.04 1.35
C LYS A 79 -10.05 -14.50 1.64
N PRO A 80 -8.99 -15.18 1.19
CA PRO A 80 -7.62 -14.71 1.41
C PRO A 80 -7.35 -13.41 0.65
N GLY A 81 -6.45 -12.58 1.19
CA GLY A 81 -5.83 -11.48 0.46
C GLY A 81 -4.71 -11.97 -0.46
N ALA A 82 -4.07 -11.05 -1.17
CA ALA A 82 -2.85 -11.32 -1.92
C ALA A 82 -1.76 -11.91 -1.00
N LYS A 83 -0.87 -12.71 -1.56
CA LYS A 83 0.24 -13.34 -0.82
C LYS A 83 1.29 -12.29 -0.44
N CYS A 84 0.99 -11.51 0.57
CA CYS A 84 1.80 -10.42 1.10
C CYS A 84 1.97 -10.57 2.61
N PHE A 85 3.07 -10.03 3.13
CA PHE A 85 3.34 -9.99 4.56
C PHE A 85 3.44 -8.53 5.02
N TYR A 86 2.68 -8.16 6.05
CA TYR A 86 2.65 -6.83 6.62
C TYR A 86 2.91 -6.89 8.12
N ASN A 87 3.62 -5.91 8.64
CA ASN A 87 3.65 -5.73 10.09
C ASN A 87 2.28 -5.24 10.58
N LEU A 88 1.89 -5.70 11.75
CA LEU A 88 0.62 -5.33 12.38
C LEU A 88 0.66 -3.95 13.05
N THR A 89 1.70 -3.16 12.81
CA THR A 89 1.82 -1.81 13.38
C THR A 89 0.72 -0.92 12.82
N PRO A 90 0.01 -0.16 13.66
CA PRO A 90 -1.14 0.67 13.26
C PRO A 90 -0.75 1.95 12.52
N HIS A 91 0.51 2.16 12.19
CA HIS A 91 1.05 3.41 11.67
C HIS A 91 1.06 3.48 10.14
N TYR A 92 -0.08 3.19 9.52
CA TYR A 92 -0.32 3.46 8.10
C TYR A 92 -1.21 4.69 7.95
N GLY A 93 -0.73 5.69 7.23
CA GLY A 93 -1.53 6.87 6.86
C GLY A 93 -2.73 6.51 5.98
N HIS A 94 -3.58 7.47 5.67
CA HIS A 94 -4.72 7.27 4.75
C HIS A 94 -4.26 7.15 3.29
N SER A 95 -5.16 6.68 2.41
CA SER A 95 -4.91 6.54 0.97
C SER A 95 -3.76 5.56 0.65
N LEU A 96 -3.80 4.40 1.28
CA LEU A 96 -2.91 3.27 0.98
C LEU A 96 -3.39 2.57 -0.29
N PHE A 97 -2.49 2.37 -1.26
CA PHE A 97 -2.79 1.61 -2.45
C PHE A 97 -1.73 0.55 -2.75
N ILE A 98 -2.15 -0.71 -2.69
CA ILE A 98 -1.34 -1.88 -3.07
C ILE A 98 -1.79 -2.31 -4.45
N GLN A 99 -0.89 -2.29 -5.41
CA GLN A 99 -1.14 -2.76 -6.77
C GLN A 99 -0.35 -4.04 -7.05
N HIS A 100 -1.04 -5.12 -7.42
CA HIS A 100 -0.42 -6.43 -7.68
C HIS A 100 0.44 -6.95 -6.54
N GLY A 101 -0.05 -6.88 -5.30
CA GLY A 101 0.71 -7.07 -4.05
C GLY A 101 1.39 -8.44 -3.85
N PHE A 102 1.47 -9.30 -4.88
CA PHE A 102 2.13 -10.61 -4.82
C PHE A 102 3.58 -10.51 -4.34
N ALA A 103 3.95 -11.38 -3.40
CA ALA A 103 5.29 -11.47 -2.81
C ALA A 103 5.82 -10.14 -2.24
N THR A 104 4.93 -9.24 -1.82
CA THR A 104 5.29 -7.97 -1.19
C THR A 104 5.38 -8.14 0.31
N ILE A 105 6.48 -7.67 0.90
CA ILE A 105 6.75 -7.69 2.34
C ILE A 105 6.87 -6.25 2.80
N ILE A 106 6.05 -5.85 3.78
CA ILE A 106 6.09 -4.51 4.37
C ILE A 106 6.24 -4.64 5.88
N TYR A 107 7.42 -4.30 6.36
CA TYR A 107 7.75 -4.24 7.77
C TYR A 107 8.45 -2.92 8.07
N ALA A 108 7.67 -1.83 8.12
CA ALA A 108 8.11 -0.47 8.38
C ALA A 108 7.80 -0.04 9.82
N LYS A 109 8.54 0.94 10.33
CA LYS A 109 8.25 1.62 11.59
C LYS A 109 6.97 2.46 11.47
N SER A 110 6.84 3.18 10.37
CA SER A 110 5.64 3.95 10.02
C SER A 110 5.59 4.21 8.52
N ILE A 111 4.38 4.40 8.01
CA ILE A 111 4.10 4.75 6.61
C ILE A 111 3.13 5.93 6.61
N GLY A 112 3.48 6.99 5.91
CA GLY A 112 2.67 8.20 5.78
C GLY A 112 1.44 8.03 4.89
N HIS A 113 0.87 9.15 4.47
CA HIS A 113 -0.32 9.22 3.63
C HIS A 113 0.02 9.04 2.15
N HIS A 114 -0.98 8.58 1.36
CA HIS A 114 -0.85 8.40 -0.09
C HIS A 114 0.33 7.48 -0.48
N PHE A 115 0.45 6.37 0.23
CA PHE A 115 1.49 5.38 -0.05
C PHE A 115 1.03 4.42 -1.14
N PHE A 116 1.87 4.29 -2.17
CA PHE A 116 1.67 3.38 -3.30
C PHE A 116 2.76 2.31 -3.34
N VAL A 117 2.38 1.06 -3.49
CA VAL A 117 3.34 -0.05 -3.59
C VAL A 117 2.92 -1.10 -4.62
N ASN A 118 3.88 -1.55 -5.42
CA ASN A 118 3.71 -2.65 -6.37
C ASN A 118 4.12 -4.01 -5.77
N GLN A 119 4.05 -5.05 -6.62
CA GLN A 119 4.45 -6.42 -6.30
C GLN A 119 5.96 -6.57 -6.06
N GLN A 120 6.33 -7.65 -5.35
CA GLN A 120 7.71 -8.08 -5.08
C GLN A 120 8.57 -7.04 -4.34
N VAL A 121 7.93 -6.06 -3.72
CA VAL A 121 8.61 -5.05 -2.91
C VAL A 121 8.96 -5.65 -1.55
N THR A 122 10.16 -5.32 -1.03
CA THR A 122 10.54 -5.61 0.34
C THR A 122 10.88 -4.31 1.07
N ILE A 123 10.12 -4.01 2.10
CA ILE A 123 10.41 -2.95 3.06
C ILE A 123 10.62 -3.65 4.39
N GLY A 124 11.84 -3.56 4.96
CA GLY A 124 12.10 -4.40 6.12
C GLY A 124 13.35 -4.08 6.93
N PHE A 125 13.51 -4.88 7.96
CA PHE A 125 14.58 -4.82 8.94
C PHE A 125 15.97 -5.07 8.33
N GLY A 126 16.97 -4.30 8.73
CA GLY A 126 18.35 -4.41 8.28
C GLY A 126 19.39 -4.58 9.40
N GLY A 127 18.98 -5.07 10.58
CA GLY A 127 19.88 -5.27 11.74
C GLY A 127 19.88 -4.08 12.71
N ASP A 128 19.68 -2.87 12.22
CA ASP A 128 19.69 -1.60 12.97
C ASP A 128 18.27 -0.99 13.16
N GLY A 129 17.25 -1.58 12.50
CA GLY A 129 15.86 -1.17 12.63
C GLY A 129 15.05 -1.29 11.34
N ASN A 130 13.89 -0.68 11.37
CA ASN A 130 12.91 -0.71 10.27
C ASN A 130 12.83 0.66 9.59
N PRO A 131 12.51 0.70 8.27
CA PRO A 131 12.31 1.94 7.54
C PRO A 131 11.17 2.79 8.08
N THR A 132 11.34 4.10 7.99
CA THR A 132 10.29 5.12 8.14
C THR A 132 9.97 5.69 6.77
N ILE A 133 8.70 5.67 6.36
CA ILE A 133 8.26 6.11 5.04
C ILE A 133 7.37 7.35 5.19
N GLY A 134 7.70 8.40 4.47
CA GLY A 134 6.97 9.66 4.45
C GLY A 134 5.66 9.61 3.65
N ASN A 135 5.14 10.78 3.31
CA ASN A 135 3.89 10.95 2.57
C ASN A 135 4.15 10.95 1.05
N ASN A 136 3.14 10.57 0.26
CA ASN A 136 3.20 10.56 -1.21
C ASN A 136 4.37 9.74 -1.77
N VAL A 137 4.71 8.64 -1.10
CA VAL A 137 5.79 7.75 -1.53
C VAL A 137 5.25 6.65 -2.42
N SER A 138 5.93 6.46 -3.56
CA SER A 138 5.63 5.37 -4.50
C SER A 138 6.79 4.40 -4.59
N VAL A 139 6.54 3.12 -4.28
CA VAL A 139 7.55 2.06 -4.37
C VAL A 139 7.18 1.10 -5.51
N ARG A 140 8.03 1.09 -6.53
CA ARG A 140 7.79 0.31 -7.76
C ARG A 140 8.24 -1.14 -7.61
N ALA A 141 7.76 -1.97 -8.54
CA ALA A 141 7.93 -3.43 -8.51
C ALA A 141 9.37 -3.87 -8.24
N GLY A 142 9.53 -4.85 -7.36
CA GLY A 142 10.81 -5.45 -7.04
C GLY A 142 11.76 -4.61 -6.18
N ALA A 143 11.41 -3.37 -5.83
CA ALA A 143 12.29 -2.51 -5.02
C ALA A 143 12.50 -3.04 -3.61
N LYS A 144 13.66 -2.75 -3.02
CA LYS A 144 14.06 -3.12 -1.66
C LYS A 144 14.42 -1.87 -0.86
N ILE A 145 13.80 -1.70 0.31
CA ILE A 145 14.12 -0.63 1.27
C ILE A 145 14.44 -1.33 2.58
N ILE A 146 15.70 -1.31 2.98
CA ILE A 146 16.20 -2.17 4.06
C ILE A 146 16.97 -1.35 5.10
N GLY A 147 16.70 -1.61 6.37
CA GLY A 147 17.39 -0.99 7.50
C GLY A 147 16.64 0.18 8.12
N ASN A 148 17.26 0.82 9.09
CA ASN A 148 16.73 2.00 9.79
C ASN A 148 16.91 3.26 8.92
N VAL A 149 16.27 3.27 7.74
CA VAL A 149 16.37 4.36 6.77
C VAL A 149 15.08 5.20 6.75
N THR A 150 15.25 6.49 6.49
CA THR A 150 14.12 7.42 6.34
C THR A 150 13.92 7.76 4.85
N ILE A 151 12.74 7.47 4.35
CA ILE A 151 12.29 7.91 3.03
C ILE A 151 11.42 9.15 3.22
N GLY A 152 11.87 10.27 2.71
CA GLY A 152 11.16 11.55 2.81
C GLY A 152 9.84 11.58 2.03
N ASP A 153 9.17 12.72 2.06
CA ASP A 153 7.91 12.92 1.35
C ASP A 153 8.12 13.05 -0.17
N ASP A 154 7.10 12.69 -0.95
CA ASP A 154 7.12 12.84 -2.40
C ASP A 154 8.31 12.14 -3.06
N VAL A 155 8.53 10.88 -2.69
CA VAL A 155 9.64 10.05 -3.20
C VAL A 155 9.10 8.95 -4.11
N ILE A 156 9.80 8.72 -5.22
CA ILE A 156 9.56 7.58 -6.10
C ILE A 156 10.76 6.65 -6.04
N ILE A 157 10.58 5.44 -5.53
CA ILE A 157 11.56 4.37 -5.61
C ILE A 157 11.26 3.55 -6.86
N GLY A 158 12.16 3.59 -7.83
CA GLY A 158 12.03 2.92 -9.11
C GLY A 158 12.07 1.40 -8.99
N ALA A 159 11.63 0.72 -10.04
CA ALA A 159 11.61 -0.75 -10.08
C ALA A 159 13.01 -1.33 -9.85
N ASN A 160 13.07 -2.39 -9.03
CA ASN A 160 14.29 -3.11 -8.65
C ASN A 160 15.38 -2.24 -7.97
N ALA A 161 15.07 -1.04 -7.52
CA ALA A 161 16.02 -0.23 -6.77
C ALA A 161 16.27 -0.82 -5.37
N VAL A 162 17.51 -0.71 -4.88
CA VAL A 162 17.90 -1.13 -3.54
C VAL A 162 18.33 0.07 -2.73
N VAL A 163 17.54 0.41 -1.73
CA VAL A 163 17.72 1.58 -0.85
C VAL A 163 18.12 1.11 0.53
N ILE A 164 19.32 1.51 0.96
CA ILE A 164 19.93 1.18 2.26
C ILE A 164 20.45 2.42 2.99
N LYS A 165 20.06 3.61 2.53
CA LYS A 165 20.36 4.92 3.13
C LYS A 165 19.16 5.83 3.01
N ASP A 166 19.16 6.91 3.78
CA ASP A 166 18.11 7.93 3.76
C ASP A 166 17.93 8.54 2.37
N VAL A 167 16.67 8.78 2.03
CA VAL A 167 16.29 9.44 0.79
C VAL A 167 15.59 10.76 1.12
N PRO A 168 16.15 11.90 0.71
CA PRO A 168 15.52 13.19 0.94
C PRO A 168 14.22 13.32 0.14
N SER A 169 13.29 14.12 0.66
CA SER A 169 12.02 14.43 -0.01
C SER A 169 12.22 14.90 -1.45
N HIS A 170 11.17 14.77 -2.26
CA HIS A 170 11.12 15.21 -3.65
C HIS A 170 12.20 14.59 -4.53
N SER A 171 12.38 13.27 -4.42
CA SER A 171 13.44 12.54 -5.11
C SER A 171 12.92 11.32 -5.87
N VAL A 172 13.59 10.99 -6.97
CA VAL A 172 13.41 9.73 -7.70
C VAL A 172 14.68 8.91 -7.59
N VAL A 173 14.57 7.72 -7.03
CA VAL A 173 15.69 6.80 -6.78
C VAL A 173 15.60 5.59 -7.68
N VAL A 174 16.71 5.18 -8.30
CA VAL A 174 16.81 3.94 -9.10
C VAL A 174 18.16 3.26 -8.85
N GLY A 175 18.26 2.00 -9.25
CA GLY A 175 19.52 1.27 -9.32
C GLY A 175 19.90 0.50 -8.05
N VAL A 176 21.01 -0.25 -8.15
CA VAL A 176 21.61 -1.10 -7.11
C VAL A 176 23.11 -0.79 -7.04
N PRO A 177 23.60 -0.12 -5.99
CA PRO A 177 22.84 0.57 -4.94
C PRO A 177 22.02 1.74 -5.49
N GLY A 178 20.99 2.17 -4.72
CA GLY A 178 20.10 3.27 -5.10
C GLY A 178 20.85 4.58 -5.35
N ARG A 179 20.40 5.33 -6.37
CA ARG A 179 20.90 6.67 -6.69
C ARG A 179 19.75 7.59 -6.98
N ILE A 180 19.84 8.85 -6.58
CA ILE A 180 18.84 9.86 -6.92
C ILE A 180 19.14 10.35 -8.34
N ILE A 181 18.20 10.11 -9.26
CA ILE A 181 18.32 10.49 -10.67
C ILE A 181 17.48 11.72 -11.04
N LYS A 182 16.51 12.07 -10.20
CA LYS A 182 15.66 13.25 -10.38
C LYS A 182 15.34 13.88 -9.04
N LYS A 183 15.21 15.20 -9.04
CA LYS A 183 14.71 16.00 -7.91
C LYS A 183 13.76 17.09 -8.38
N ARG A 184 12.91 17.57 -7.48
CA ARG A 184 12.11 18.77 -7.62
C ARG A 184 12.06 19.53 -6.28
N ASN A 185 11.73 20.80 -6.27
CA ASN A 185 11.66 21.55 -5.02
C ASN A 185 10.28 21.40 -4.37
N PHE A 186 9.21 21.31 -5.20
CA PHE A 186 7.82 21.17 -4.74
C PHE A 186 7.08 20.14 -5.59
N MET A 187 6.01 19.56 -5.04
CA MET A 187 5.20 18.50 -5.71
C MET A 187 4.61 18.93 -7.06
N ASN A 188 4.31 20.21 -7.23
CA ASN A 188 3.75 20.76 -8.47
C ASN A 188 4.80 21.10 -9.54
N GLU A 189 6.08 20.98 -9.24
CA GLU A 189 7.16 21.21 -10.20
C GLU A 189 7.48 19.95 -11.03
N SER A 190 8.02 20.18 -12.22
CA SER A 190 8.55 19.10 -13.05
C SER A 190 9.85 18.53 -12.47
N TRP A 191 10.06 17.23 -12.66
CA TRP A 191 11.27 16.53 -12.23
C TRP A 191 12.50 16.99 -13.03
N LYS A 192 13.55 17.47 -12.35
CA LYS A 192 14.84 17.83 -12.93
C LYS A 192 15.82 16.65 -12.78
N ARG A 193 16.60 16.36 -13.81
CA ARG A 193 17.65 15.34 -13.76
C ARG A 193 18.78 15.74 -12.82
N VAL A 194 19.24 14.77 -12.02
CA VAL A 194 20.43 14.86 -11.16
C VAL A 194 21.12 13.49 -11.15
N ASP A 195 22.30 13.39 -10.61
CA ASP A 195 22.95 12.09 -10.33
C ASP A 195 23.67 12.19 -8.97
N ILE A 196 22.99 11.72 -7.94
CA ILE A 196 23.48 11.78 -6.56
C ILE A 196 23.51 10.36 -5.99
N LYS A 197 24.70 9.93 -5.55
CA LYS A 197 24.86 8.67 -4.80
C LYS A 197 24.23 8.82 -3.42
N LEU A 198 23.44 7.82 -3.02
CA LEU A 198 22.94 7.68 -1.65
C LEU A 198 24.01 7.18 -0.69
#